data_fd7a623455c304f257b01952b117151d
#
_entry.id   fd7a623455c304f257b01952b117151d
#
_cell.length_a   1.000
_cell.length_b   1.000
_cell.length_c   1.000
_cell.angle_alpha   90.00
_cell.angle_beta   90.00
_cell.angle_gamma   90.00
#
_symmetry.space_group_name_H-M   'P 1'
#
loop_
_entity.id
_entity.type
_entity.pdbx_description
1 polymer ?
#
loop_
_entity_poly.entity_id
_entity_poly.type
_entity_poly.pdbx_seq_one_letter_code
_entity_poly.pdbx_strand_id
1 'polypeptide(L)'
;MEEKNPIQVSERIFHTIECLARTGPIGLLELSKELNLNKSTVHRILNSLICMEYASRMAETLKYSLTFKFCGIANQILAQNNIIDLIRPYIKNLQNRPMKRSTWSSWMV
;
A
#
# COMPACT_ATOMS: atom_id res chain seq x y z
N MET A 1 -11.29 -11.15 -21.51
CA MET A 1 -11.12 -10.74 -21.38
C MET A 1 -11.09 -10.14 -21.11
N GLU A 2 -10.99 -9.94 -21.12
CA GLU A 2 -10.90 -9.38 -20.89
C GLU A 2 -10.78 -8.57 -20.62
N GLU A 3 -11.06 -8.28 -20.96
CA GLU A 3 -11.01 -7.36 -20.84
C GLU A 3 -10.89 -6.76 -19.90
N LYS A 4 -10.21 -6.42 -20.08
CA LYS A 4 -10.05 -5.84 -18.87
C LYS A 4 -10.22 -4.42 -18.89
N ASN A 5 -11.03 -3.91 -18.01
CA ASN A 5 -11.27 -2.51 -17.78
C ASN A 5 -10.02 -1.93 -17.13
N PRO A 6 -9.34 -0.95 -17.78
CA PRO A 6 -8.13 -0.38 -17.19
C PRO A 6 -8.35 0.23 -15.81
N ILE A 7 -9.52 0.81 -15.59
CA ILE A 7 -9.83 1.39 -14.29
C ILE A 7 -9.88 0.31 -13.23
N GLN A 8 -10.47 -0.82 -13.57
CA GLN A 8 -10.55 -1.92 -12.62
C GLN A 8 -9.18 -2.46 -12.26
N VAL A 9 -8.31 -2.55 -13.24
CA VAL A 9 -6.94 -3.03 -12.99
C VAL A 9 -6.23 -2.08 -12.05
N SER A 10 -6.35 -0.78 -12.30
CA SER A 10 -5.72 0.22 -11.44
C SER A 10 -6.25 0.14 -10.02
N GLU A 11 -7.54 -0.03 -9.86
CA GLU A 11 -8.12 -0.15 -8.54
C GLU A 11 -7.55 -1.33 -7.79
N ARG A 12 -7.40 -2.44 -8.47
CA ARG A 12 -6.86 -3.63 -7.83
C ARG A 12 -5.43 -3.42 -7.37
N ILE A 13 -4.64 -2.74 -8.20
CA ILE A 13 -3.25 -2.48 -7.86
C ILE A 13 -3.18 -1.59 -6.63
N PHE A 14 -3.93 -0.50 -6.61
CA PHE A 14 -3.87 0.41 -5.48
C PHE A 14 -4.47 -0.19 -4.22
N HIS A 15 -5.51 -1.01 -4.36
CA HIS A 15 -6.04 -1.71 -3.19
C HIS A 15 -5.00 -2.65 -2.62
N THR A 16 -4.22 -3.28 -3.46
CA THR A 16 -3.15 -4.15 -3.01
C THR A 16 -2.10 -3.35 -2.24
N ILE A 17 -1.72 -2.20 -2.78
CA ILE A 17 -0.76 -1.33 -2.13
C ILE A 17 -1.27 -0.89 -0.76
N GLU A 18 -2.51 -0.46 -0.70
CA GLU A 18 -3.09 0.00 0.55
C GLU A 18 -3.19 -1.12 1.57
N CYS A 19 -3.51 -2.31 1.10
CA CYS A 19 -3.59 -3.45 2.00
C CYS A 19 -2.22 -3.79 2.59
N LEU A 20 -1.20 -3.78 1.74
CA LEU A 20 0.16 -4.05 2.21
C LEU A 20 0.62 -2.99 3.20
N ALA A 21 0.25 -1.74 2.96
CA ALA A 21 0.62 -0.67 3.88
C ALA A 21 -0.06 -0.85 5.23
N ARG A 22 -1.29 -1.34 5.22
CA ARG A 22 -2.06 -1.49 6.44
C ARG A 22 -1.61 -2.70 7.24
N THR A 23 -1.36 -3.82 6.57
CA THR A 23 -1.05 -5.07 7.26
C THR A 23 0.43 -5.25 7.56
N GLY A 24 1.29 -4.63 6.76
CA GLY A 24 2.70 -4.94 6.83
C GLY A 24 2.99 -6.23 6.07
N PRO A 25 4.09 -6.88 6.34
CA PRO A 25 4.45 -8.11 5.60
C PRO A 25 3.35 -9.16 5.70
N ILE A 26 3.01 -9.74 4.58
CA ILE A 26 1.89 -10.67 4.50
C ILE A 26 2.15 -11.67 3.37
N GLY A 27 1.69 -12.90 3.55
CA GLY A 27 1.85 -13.94 2.56
C GLY A 27 0.84 -13.80 1.44
N LEU A 28 1.13 -14.51 0.33
CA LEU A 28 0.29 -14.43 -0.86
C LEU A 28 -1.14 -14.89 -0.57
N LEU A 29 -1.28 -16.01 0.12
CA LEU A 29 -2.60 -16.55 0.39
C LEU A 29 -3.43 -15.60 1.25
N GLU A 30 -2.82 -15.08 2.29
CA GLU A 30 -3.52 -14.16 3.17
C GLU A 30 -3.90 -12.88 2.44
N LEU A 31 -2.99 -12.39 1.60
CA LEU A 31 -3.26 -11.18 0.85
C LEU A 31 -4.41 -11.39 -0.13
N SER A 32 -4.44 -12.54 -0.79
CA SER A 32 -5.53 -12.81 -1.72
C SER A 32 -6.87 -12.89 -1.00
N LYS A 33 -6.89 -13.38 0.21
CA LYS A 33 -8.12 -13.40 0.99
C LYS A 33 -8.55 -12.00 1.39
N GLU A 34 -7.60 -11.18 1.80
CA GLU A 34 -7.89 -9.80 2.17
C GLU A 34 -8.47 -9.02 1.00
N LEU A 35 -7.93 -9.26 -0.18
CA LEU A 35 -8.35 -8.54 -1.36
C LEU A 35 -9.53 -9.19 -2.07
N ASN A 36 -9.87 -10.41 -1.67
CA ASN A 36 -10.94 -11.17 -2.31
C ASN A 36 -10.65 -11.34 -3.80
N LEU A 37 -9.42 -11.71 -4.10
CA LEU A 37 -8.96 -11.93 -5.46
C LEU A 37 -8.30 -13.29 -5.59
N ASN A 38 -8.21 -13.79 -6.81
CA ASN A 38 -7.48 -15.01 -7.06
C ASN A 38 -6.01 -14.86 -6.75
N LYS A 39 -5.39 -15.96 -6.31
CA LYS A 39 -3.98 -15.93 -6.03
C LYS A 39 -3.15 -15.56 -7.26
N SER A 40 -3.57 -16.05 -8.42
CA SER A 40 -2.82 -15.73 -9.64
C SER A 40 -2.89 -14.25 -9.97
N THR A 41 -4.05 -13.63 -9.74
CA THR A 41 -4.19 -12.20 -9.96
C THR A 41 -3.30 -11.41 -9.01
N VAL A 42 -3.34 -11.78 -7.73
CA VAL A 42 -2.53 -11.10 -6.73
C VAL A 42 -1.04 -11.30 -7.01
N HIS A 43 -0.68 -12.52 -7.41
CA HIS A 43 0.71 -12.80 -7.72
C HIS A 43 1.21 -11.93 -8.86
N ARG A 44 0.39 -11.73 -9.89
CA ARG A 44 0.78 -10.88 -11.00
C ARG A 44 0.92 -9.43 -10.59
N ILE A 45 0.01 -8.96 -9.74
CA ILE A 45 0.11 -7.59 -9.23
C ILE A 45 1.39 -7.42 -8.44
N LEU A 46 1.68 -8.38 -7.55
CA LEU A 46 2.87 -8.31 -6.74
C LEU A 46 4.14 -8.36 -7.58
N ASN A 47 4.15 -9.20 -8.60
CA ASN A 47 5.31 -9.26 -9.48
C ASN A 47 5.54 -7.94 -10.20
N SER A 48 4.47 -7.28 -10.62
CA SER A 48 4.59 -5.97 -11.25
C SER A 48 5.18 -4.97 -10.27
N LEU A 49 4.70 -4.98 -9.04
CA LEU A 49 5.20 -4.06 -8.04
C LEU A 49 6.67 -4.33 -7.72
N ILE A 50 7.05 -5.59 -7.67
CA ILE A 50 8.43 -5.94 -7.42
C ILE A 50 9.32 -5.51 -8.57
N CYS A 51 8.86 -5.69 -9.80
CA CYS A 51 9.61 -5.25 -10.96
C CYS A 51 9.89 -3.77 -10.92
N MET A 52 8.94 -3.00 -10.45
CA MET A 52 9.10 -1.55 -10.35
C MET A 52 9.73 -1.14 -9.02
N GLU A 53 10.07 -2.11 -8.19
CA GLU A 53 10.73 -1.88 -6.91
C GLU A 53 9.84 -1.20 -5.88
N TYR A 54 8.54 -1.30 -6.04
CA TYR A 54 7.60 -0.81 -5.04
C TYR A 54 7.30 -1.83 -3.97
N ALA A 55 7.57 -3.10 -4.23
CA ALA A 55 7.36 -4.15 -3.27
C ALA A 55 8.55 -5.09 -3.25
N SER A 56 8.66 -5.87 -2.19
CA SER A 56 9.71 -6.85 -2.09
C SER A 56 9.15 -8.11 -1.45
N ARG A 57 9.82 -9.22 -1.69
CA ARG A 57 9.43 -10.50 -1.12
C ARG A 57 10.58 -11.00 -0.26
N MET A 58 10.28 -11.30 0.97
CA MET A 58 11.29 -11.82 1.88
C MET A 58 11.51 -13.29 1.60
N ALA A 59 12.77 -13.64 1.38
CA ALA A 59 13.10 -15.02 1.03
C ALA A 59 12.80 -15.99 2.17
N GLU A 60 13.03 -15.55 3.39
CA GLU A 60 12.89 -16.43 4.54
C GLU A 60 11.46 -16.74 4.90
N THR A 61 10.61 -15.73 4.86
CA THR A 61 9.23 -15.88 5.28
C THR A 61 8.27 -15.98 4.13
N LEU A 62 8.73 -15.68 2.93
CA LEU A 62 7.90 -15.64 1.72
C LEU A 62 6.77 -14.64 1.82
N LYS A 63 6.97 -13.62 2.63
CA LYS A 63 5.99 -12.57 2.78
C LYS A 63 6.36 -11.38 1.91
N TYR A 64 5.33 -10.66 1.51
CA TYR A 64 5.49 -9.49 0.67
C TYR A 64 5.31 -8.24 1.49
N SER A 65 6.06 -7.22 1.15
CA SER A 65 5.91 -5.93 1.83
C SER A 65 6.24 -4.81 0.85
N LEU A 66 5.81 -3.61 1.20
CA LEU A 66 6.12 -2.45 0.39
C LEU A 66 7.52 -1.97 0.69
N THR A 67 8.12 -1.28 -0.27
CA THR A 67 9.45 -0.72 -0.10
C THR A 67 9.36 0.75 0.26
N PHE A 68 10.50 1.33 0.61
CA PHE A 68 10.57 2.74 0.96
C PHE A 68 10.50 3.64 -0.27
N LYS A 69 10.34 3.06 -1.45
CA LYS A 69 10.16 3.88 -2.65
C LYS A 69 8.93 4.77 -2.52
N PHE A 70 7.91 4.28 -1.82
CA PHE A 70 6.72 5.09 -1.57
C PHE A 70 7.03 6.30 -0.70
N CYS A 71 8.01 6.14 0.20
CA CYS A 71 8.41 7.28 1.02
C CYS A 71 9.05 8.37 0.18
N GLY A 72 9.78 7.97 -0.85
CA GLY A 72 10.36 8.94 -1.76
C GLY A 72 9.29 9.74 -2.50
N ILE A 73 8.24 9.05 -2.93
CA ILE A 73 7.15 9.73 -3.61
C ILE A 73 6.47 10.71 -2.67
N ALA A 74 6.18 10.26 -1.46
CA ALA A 74 5.54 11.11 -0.47
C ALA A 74 6.40 12.32 -0.16
N ASN A 75 7.71 12.12 -0.05
CA ASN A 75 8.62 13.19 0.25
C ASN A 75 8.64 14.24 -0.86
N GLN A 76 8.53 13.79 -2.10
CA GLN A 76 8.47 14.74 -3.22
C GLN A 76 7.22 15.60 -3.15
N ILE A 77 6.11 14.99 -2.77
CA ILE A 77 4.87 15.74 -2.61
C ILE A 77 5.00 16.77 -1.49
N LEU A 78 5.59 16.35 -0.39
CA LEU A 78 5.77 17.25 0.75
C LEU A 78 6.67 18.42 0.40
N ALA A 79 7.68 18.18 -0.42
CA ALA A 79 8.61 19.22 -0.77
C ALA A 79 8.00 20.27 -1.70
N GLN A 80 7.03 19.87 -2.50
CA GLN A 80 6.44 20.76 -3.47
C GLN A 80 5.39 21.70 -2.91
N ASN A 81 4.80 21.35 -1.79
CA ASN A 81 3.63 22.04 -1.30
C ASN A 81 3.79 22.49 0.13
N ASN A 82 2.96 23.46 0.52
CA ASN A 82 2.84 23.77 1.93
C ASN A 82 2.03 22.66 2.54
N ILE A 83 2.71 21.64 2.95
CA ILE A 83 2.07 20.39 3.27
C ILE A 83 1.14 20.48 4.47
N ILE A 84 1.47 21.35 5.42
CA ILE A 84 0.66 21.45 6.62
C ILE A 84 -0.77 21.87 6.26
N ASP A 85 -0.89 22.83 5.36
CA ASP A 85 -2.22 23.26 4.94
C ASP A 85 -2.94 22.20 4.14
N LEU A 86 -2.21 21.47 3.31
CA LEU A 86 -2.82 20.47 2.46
C LEU A 86 -3.33 19.26 3.22
N ILE A 87 -2.59 18.84 4.22
CA ILE A 87 -2.94 17.61 4.92
C ILE A 87 -3.73 17.84 6.20
N ARG A 88 -3.90 19.09 6.60
CA ARG A 88 -4.59 19.37 7.84
C ARG A 88 -5.96 18.71 7.94
N PRO A 89 -6.80 18.78 6.90
CA PRO A 89 -8.09 18.11 6.97
C PRO A 89 -7.97 16.61 7.15
N TYR A 90 -6.98 16.01 6.51
CA TYR A 90 -6.76 14.57 6.63
C TYR A 90 -6.33 14.21 8.03
N ILE A 91 -5.44 15.00 8.60
CA ILE A 91 -4.97 14.75 9.95
C ILE A 91 -6.11 14.87 10.94
N LYS A 92 -6.96 15.85 10.76
CA LYS A 92 -8.11 16.01 11.63
C LYS A 92 -9.01 14.80 11.58
N ASN A 93 -9.28 14.30 10.39
CA ASN A 93 -10.11 13.11 10.25
C ASN A 93 -9.49 11.93 10.96
N LEU A 94 -8.19 11.77 10.81
CA LEU A 94 -7.50 10.65 11.44
C LEU A 94 -7.53 10.75 12.95
N GLN A 95 -7.41 11.94 13.48
CA GLN A 95 -7.43 12.14 14.92
C GLN A 95 -8.80 11.87 15.51
N ASN A 96 -9.83 12.08 14.72
CA ASN A 96 -11.19 11.85 15.19
C ASN A 96 -11.58 10.38 15.17
N ARG A 97 -10.75 9.54 14.61
CA ARG A 97 -11.04 8.12 14.54
C ARG A 97 -10.47 7.40 15.73
N PRO A 98 -11.12 6.33 16.16
CA PRO A 98 -10.54 5.49 17.21
C PRO A 98 -9.44 4.64 16.63
N MET A 99 -8.27 5.19 16.51
CA MET A 99 -7.17 4.52 15.86
C MET A 99 -6.22 3.88 16.84
N LYS A 100 -5.52 2.89 16.34
CA LYS A 100 -4.46 2.29 17.12
C LYS A 100 -3.31 3.24 17.16
N ARG A 101 -3.05 3.67 18.33
CA ARG A 101 -2.05 4.68 18.51
C ARG A 101 -0.67 4.19 18.16
N SER A 102 -0.38 2.95 18.43
CA SER A 102 0.95 2.43 18.14
C SER A 102 1.28 2.48 16.66
N THR A 103 0.32 2.12 15.83
CA THR A 103 0.53 2.19 14.39
C THR A 103 0.79 3.61 13.96
N TRP A 104 0.02 4.52 14.51
CA TRP A 104 0.11 5.92 14.16
C TRP A 104 1.43 6.52 14.57
N SER A 105 1.84 6.30 15.80
CA SER A 105 3.09 6.89 16.27
C SER A 105 4.29 6.30 15.57
N SER A 106 4.27 5.04 15.29
CA SER A 106 5.35 4.41 14.55
C SER A 106 5.50 5.06 13.19
N TRP A 107 4.41 5.40 12.60
CA TRP A 107 4.39 6.00 11.29
C TRP A 107 4.88 7.44 11.30
N MET A 108 4.57 8.13 12.35
CA MET A 108 4.92 9.55 12.47
C MET A 108 6.38 9.78 12.79
N VAL A 109 7.03 8.80 13.36
CA VAL A 109 8.44 8.92 13.64
C VAL A 109 9.25 8.78 12.38
#